data_ad276711a01daa77147f74640ca56d1e
#
_entry.id   ad276711a01daa77147f74640ca56d1e
#
_cell.length_a   1.000
_cell.length_b   1.000
_cell.length_c   1.000
_cell.angle_alpha   90.00
_cell.angle_beta   90.00
_cell.angle_gamma   90.00
#
_symmetry.space_group_name_H-M   'P 1'
#
loop_
_entity.id
_entity.type
_entity.pdbx_description
1 polymer ?
#
loop_
_entity_poly.entity_id
_entity_poly.type
_entity_poly.pdbx_seq_one_letter_code
_entity_poly.pdbx_strand_id
1 'polypeptide(L)'
;MPAKKSTKTKKKMPKKASAKKVSIKKVSTKKLAKASKPVAKKKVSPKAKATLANNKSKIAPYKLRKNEKYMSARMKKHFIAVLLLWKEHLKEEMQKTFDHLKTKGETYADPVDRASQEEEFAFELRTRDRERKLINKIAISIELIKQDEYGWCESCGDEIGIKRLEARPTATHCIDCKTLDEIKEKQLSG
;
A
#
# COMPACT_ATOMS: atom_id res chain seq x y z
N MET A 1 -0.94 -46.87 -43.92
CA MET A 1 -2.13 -46.12 -44.19
C MET A 1 -3.32 -46.93 -43.78
N PRO A 2 -4.14 -46.59 -42.81
CA PRO A 2 -5.44 -45.98 -43.05
C PRO A 2 -5.82 -44.91 -41.98
N ALA A 3 -6.67 -43.98 -42.40
CA ALA A 3 -7.23 -42.87 -41.65
C ALA A 3 -8.26 -43.31 -40.60
N LYS A 4 -8.19 -42.73 -39.41
CA LYS A 4 -9.24 -42.90 -38.35
C LYS A 4 -10.19 -41.70 -38.34
N LYS A 5 -11.47 -42.00 -38.55
CA LYS A 5 -12.62 -41.11 -38.54
C LYS A 5 -12.91 -40.56 -37.13
N SER A 6 -13.13 -39.26 -37.00
CA SER A 6 -13.59 -38.59 -35.77
C SER A 6 -15.12 -38.65 -35.69
N THR A 7 -15.67 -39.22 -34.61
CA THR A 7 -17.11 -39.24 -34.30
C THR A 7 -17.47 -37.99 -33.46
N LYS A 8 -18.34 -37.14 -34.01
CA LYS A 8 -19.00 -36.02 -33.32
C LYS A 8 -20.13 -36.51 -32.43
N THR A 9 -20.00 -36.39 -31.13
CA THR A 9 -21.09 -36.58 -30.19
C THR A 9 -21.79 -35.26 -29.89
N LYS A 10 -23.03 -35.12 -30.36
CA LYS A 10 -23.95 -34.00 -30.05
C LYS A 10 -24.49 -34.17 -28.63
N LYS A 11 -24.17 -33.23 -27.70
CA LYS A 11 -24.73 -33.16 -26.35
C LYS A 11 -25.97 -32.28 -26.37
N LYS A 12 -27.12 -32.94 -26.07
CA LYS A 12 -28.49 -32.42 -26.02
C LYS A 12 -28.67 -31.47 -24.79
N MET A 13 -29.22 -30.29 -24.99
CA MET A 13 -29.61 -29.35 -23.92
C MET A 13 -30.93 -29.80 -23.26
N PRO A 14 -31.08 -29.67 -21.94
CA PRO A 14 -32.38 -29.88 -21.29
C PRO A 14 -33.21 -28.57 -21.29
N LYS A 15 -34.52 -28.78 -21.45
CA LYS A 15 -35.59 -27.81 -21.58
C LYS A 15 -35.86 -27.05 -20.25
N LYS A 16 -36.29 -25.78 -20.41
CA LYS A 16 -36.81 -24.88 -19.38
C LYS A 16 -37.94 -25.52 -18.55
N ALA A 17 -37.83 -25.44 -17.22
CA ALA A 17 -38.94 -25.65 -16.30
C ALA A 17 -39.49 -24.30 -15.80
N SER A 18 -40.81 -24.25 -15.77
CA SER A 18 -41.69 -23.09 -15.55
C SER A 18 -41.62 -22.53 -14.14
N ALA A 19 -41.66 -21.19 -14.03
CA ALA A 19 -41.75 -20.46 -12.77
C ALA A 19 -43.12 -20.60 -12.10
N LYS A 20 -43.15 -21.11 -10.85
CA LYS A 20 -44.30 -20.98 -9.93
C LYS A 20 -44.22 -19.66 -9.20
N LYS A 21 -45.24 -18.80 -9.38
CA LYS A 21 -45.48 -17.59 -8.58
C LYS A 21 -45.85 -17.98 -7.16
N VAL A 22 -45.05 -17.61 -6.19
CA VAL A 22 -45.39 -17.67 -4.78
C VAL A 22 -45.80 -16.27 -4.33
N SER A 23 -47.05 -16.12 -3.90
CA SER A 23 -47.64 -14.92 -3.36
C SER A 23 -47.10 -14.64 -1.94
N ILE A 24 -46.44 -13.50 -1.75
CA ILE A 24 -45.94 -13.09 -0.44
C ILE A 24 -47.05 -12.32 0.28
N LYS A 25 -47.57 -12.88 1.38
CA LYS A 25 -48.48 -12.23 2.32
C LYS A 25 -47.74 -11.10 3.03
N LYS A 26 -48.30 -9.87 3.00
CA LYS A 26 -47.84 -8.71 3.78
C LYS A 26 -48.01 -9.00 5.27
N VAL A 27 -46.90 -9.07 5.97
CA VAL A 27 -46.87 -9.02 7.43
C VAL A 27 -46.55 -7.59 7.86
N SER A 28 -47.45 -6.99 8.60
CA SER A 28 -47.33 -5.63 9.16
C SER A 28 -46.24 -5.59 10.21
N THR A 29 -45.19 -4.83 10.02
CA THR A 29 -44.16 -4.59 11.02
C THR A 29 -44.57 -3.45 11.93
N LYS A 30 -44.92 -3.82 13.19
CA LYS A 30 -45.06 -2.87 14.32
C LYS A 30 -43.69 -2.24 14.62
N LYS A 31 -43.68 -0.90 14.69
CA LYS A 31 -42.57 -0.07 15.15
C LYS A 31 -42.05 -0.52 16.52
N LEU A 32 -40.74 -0.91 16.56
CA LEU A 32 -39.94 -0.77 17.80
C LEU A 32 -38.78 0.16 17.47
N ALA A 33 -38.98 1.42 17.79
CA ALA A 33 -37.90 2.39 17.87
C ALA A 33 -37.11 2.12 19.14
N LYS A 34 -35.90 1.55 19.05
CA LYS A 34 -34.87 1.65 20.08
C LYS A 34 -33.68 2.34 19.50
N ALA A 35 -33.44 3.53 20.03
CA ALA A 35 -32.32 4.40 19.71
C ALA A 35 -30.98 3.66 19.93
N SER A 36 -30.27 3.32 18.86
CA SER A 36 -28.86 3.03 18.93
C SER A 36 -28.10 4.35 18.85
N LYS A 37 -27.44 4.73 19.96
CA LYS A 37 -26.51 5.85 20.00
C LYS A 37 -25.43 5.67 18.92
N PRO A 38 -25.06 6.70 18.15
CA PRO A 38 -23.99 6.58 17.17
C PRO A 38 -22.68 6.31 17.91
N VAL A 39 -22.03 5.18 17.59
CA VAL A 39 -20.67 4.89 18.03
C VAL A 39 -19.78 5.98 17.42
N ALA A 40 -19.23 6.83 18.27
CA ALA A 40 -18.31 7.87 17.91
C ALA A 40 -17.11 7.23 17.17
N LYS A 41 -16.98 7.51 15.88
CA LYS A 41 -15.78 7.19 15.08
C LYS A 41 -14.60 7.86 15.77
N LYS A 42 -13.80 7.08 16.53
CA LYS A 42 -12.54 7.56 17.07
C LYS A 42 -11.70 8.06 15.91
N LYS A 43 -11.55 9.38 15.81
CA LYS A 43 -10.61 10.02 14.87
C LYS A 43 -9.24 9.48 15.21
N VAL A 44 -8.67 8.67 14.29
CA VAL A 44 -7.29 8.22 14.38
C VAL A 44 -6.43 9.47 14.48
N SER A 45 -5.75 9.61 15.61
CA SER A 45 -4.96 10.80 15.91
C SER A 45 -3.87 11.03 14.86
N PRO A 46 -3.57 12.28 14.48
CA PRO A 46 -2.58 12.61 13.46
C PRO A 46 -1.12 12.32 13.86
N LYS A 47 -0.88 11.74 15.04
CA LYS A 47 0.48 11.44 15.56
C LYS A 47 1.30 10.48 14.66
N ALA A 48 0.67 9.51 14.02
CA ALA A 48 1.39 8.58 13.14
C ALA A 48 1.90 9.22 11.83
N LYS A 49 1.28 10.31 11.37
CA LYS A 49 1.77 11.08 10.21
C LYS A 49 2.91 12.05 10.55
N ALA A 50 2.96 12.51 11.81
CA ALA A 50 3.97 13.46 12.26
C ALA A 50 5.35 12.83 12.46
N THR A 51 5.45 11.55 12.82
CA THR A 51 6.74 10.86 13.05
C THR A 51 7.52 10.62 11.77
N LEU A 52 6.85 10.27 10.66
CA LEU A 52 7.47 10.14 9.34
C LEU A 52 7.99 11.50 8.81
N ALA A 53 7.28 12.60 9.11
CA ALA A 53 7.71 13.95 8.75
C ALA A 53 8.91 14.42 9.57
N ASN A 54 8.97 14.10 10.87
CA ASN A 54 9.98 14.63 11.80
C ASN A 54 11.39 14.06 11.57
N ASN A 55 11.56 12.85 11.04
CA ASN A 55 12.89 12.31 10.76
C ASN A 55 13.42 12.69 9.37
N LYS A 56 12.52 12.99 8.46
CA LYS A 56 12.87 13.59 7.17
C LYS A 56 13.37 15.03 7.33
N SER A 57 12.97 15.73 8.40
CA SER A 57 13.38 17.10 8.71
C SER A 57 14.83 17.24 9.24
N LYS A 58 15.53 16.13 9.51
CA LYS A 58 16.96 16.17 9.89
C LYS A 58 17.88 16.61 8.73
N ILE A 59 17.43 16.44 7.49
CA ILE A 59 18.16 16.89 6.30
C ILE A 59 17.34 17.99 5.64
N ALA A 60 17.94 19.17 5.46
CA ALA A 60 17.29 20.29 4.78
C ALA A 60 16.95 19.91 3.31
N PRO A 61 15.82 20.39 2.76
CA PRO A 61 15.46 20.13 1.39
C PRO A 61 16.53 20.64 0.42
N TYR A 62 16.70 19.92 -0.68
CA TYR A 62 17.72 20.25 -1.67
C TYR A 62 17.40 21.59 -2.35
N LYS A 63 18.36 22.53 -2.31
CA LYS A 63 18.25 23.81 -3.01
C LYS A 63 19.07 23.73 -4.30
N LEU A 64 18.38 23.79 -5.44
CA LEU A 64 19.00 23.88 -6.75
C LEU A 64 19.87 25.13 -6.86
N ARG A 65 21.06 24.99 -7.42
CA ARG A 65 21.90 26.12 -7.83
C ARG A 65 21.55 26.52 -9.26
N LYS A 66 21.75 27.81 -9.57
CA LYS A 66 21.62 28.29 -10.95
C LYS A 66 22.62 27.50 -11.85
N ASN A 67 22.14 26.96 -12.97
CA ASN A 67 22.90 26.17 -13.94
C ASN A 67 23.43 24.80 -13.42
N GLU A 68 22.83 24.22 -12.41
CA GLU A 68 23.17 22.85 -11.97
C GLU A 68 22.50 21.82 -12.88
N LYS A 69 23.31 20.88 -13.43
CA LYS A 69 22.78 19.77 -14.21
C LYS A 69 21.93 18.85 -13.34
N TYR A 70 20.83 18.33 -13.92
CA TYR A 70 19.99 17.36 -13.26
C TYR A 70 20.83 16.13 -12.82
N MET A 71 20.52 15.57 -11.68
CA MET A 71 21.27 14.46 -11.04
C MET A 71 22.78 14.68 -10.96
N SER A 72 23.20 15.91 -10.63
CA SER A 72 24.61 16.21 -10.33
C SER A 72 25.13 15.32 -9.19
N ALA A 73 26.46 15.13 -9.11
CA ALA A 73 27.09 14.36 -8.03
C ALA A 73 26.71 14.86 -6.62
N ARG A 74 26.45 16.16 -6.49
CA ARG A 74 25.97 16.77 -5.23
C ARG A 74 24.54 16.34 -4.90
N MET A 75 23.66 16.34 -5.90
CA MET A 75 22.27 15.92 -5.76
C MET A 75 22.17 14.43 -5.41
N LYS A 76 22.95 13.57 -6.09
CA LYS A 76 23.05 12.15 -5.77
C LYS A 76 23.49 11.89 -4.34
N LYS A 77 24.54 12.61 -3.85
CA LYS A 77 25.01 12.53 -2.45
C LYS A 77 23.90 12.91 -1.46
N HIS A 78 23.12 13.95 -1.75
CA HIS A 78 22.00 14.37 -0.91
C HIS A 78 20.93 13.27 -0.82
N PHE A 79 20.49 12.71 -1.96
CA PHE A 79 19.48 11.66 -1.96
C PHE A 79 19.97 10.36 -1.32
N ILE A 80 21.25 10.00 -1.49
CA ILE A 80 21.84 8.86 -0.77
C ILE A 80 21.75 9.09 0.75
N ALA A 81 22.10 10.28 1.25
CA ALA A 81 22.04 10.59 2.67
C ALA A 81 20.60 10.51 3.20
N VAL A 82 19.62 11.04 2.45
CA VAL A 82 18.19 10.97 2.79
C VAL A 82 17.70 9.52 2.84
N LEU A 83 18.05 8.71 1.84
CA LEU A 83 17.65 7.30 1.74
C LEU A 83 18.28 6.45 2.85
N LEU A 84 19.54 6.66 3.18
CA LEU A 84 20.22 5.96 4.28
C LEU A 84 19.60 6.29 5.63
N LEU A 85 19.39 7.57 5.92
CA LEU A 85 18.74 8.01 7.17
C LEU A 85 17.34 7.42 7.29
N TRP A 86 16.58 7.39 6.20
CA TRP A 86 15.25 6.81 6.20
C TRP A 86 15.27 5.29 6.40
N LYS A 87 16.23 4.60 5.78
CA LYS A 87 16.45 3.15 5.98
C LYS A 87 16.76 2.80 7.43
N GLU A 88 17.63 3.58 8.08
CA GLU A 88 17.97 3.39 9.49
C GLU A 88 16.75 3.58 10.38
N HIS A 89 16.00 4.64 10.17
CA HIS A 89 14.77 4.88 10.93
C HIS A 89 13.75 3.74 10.79
N LEU A 90 13.51 3.25 9.56
CA LEU A 90 12.60 2.12 9.36
C LEU A 90 13.08 0.85 10.05
N LYS A 91 14.40 0.60 10.10
CA LYS A 91 14.95 -0.53 10.83
C LYS A 91 14.73 -0.39 12.34
N GLU A 92 14.91 0.80 12.90
CA GLU A 92 14.66 1.09 14.30
C GLU A 92 13.17 0.87 14.66
N GLU A 93 12.26 1.36 13.83
CA GLU A 93 10.81 1.16 14.03
C GLU A 93 10.43 -0.33 13.95
N MET A 94 11.00 -1.06 12.97
CA MET A 94 10.81 -2.51 12.89
C MET A 94 11.31 -3.23 14.13
N GLN A 95 12.45 -2.83 14.70
CA GLN A 95 13.01 -3.45 15.90
C GLN A 95 12.11 -3.18 17.12
N LYS A 96 11.66 -1.94 17.31
CA LYS A 96 10.72 -1.59 18.39
C LYS A 96 9.43 -2.41 18.34
N THR A 97 8.86 -2.56 17.14
CA THR A 97 7.66 -3.39 16.96
C THR A 97 7.94 -4.86 17.26
N PHE A 98 9.14 -5.36 16.89
CA PHE A 98 9.54 -6.74 17.21
C PHE A 98 9.65 -6.97 18.71
N ASP A 99 10.27 -6.04 19.41
CA ASP A 99 10.42 -6.11 20.87
C ASP A 99 9.05 -6.03 21.55
N HIS A 100 8.15 -5.20 21.05
CA HIS A 100 6.77 -5.10 21.54
C HIS A 100 5.98 -6.40 21.36
N LEU A 101 6.05 -7.03 20.18
CA LEU A 101 5.40 -8.32 19.91
C LEU A 101 5.96 -9.44 20.80
N LYS A 102 7.27 -9.44 21.05
CA LYS A 102 7.92 -10.42 21.90
C LYS A 102 7.49 -10.30 23.38
N THR A 103 7.32 -9.08 23.86
CA THR A 103 6.95 -8.78 25.26
C THR A 103 5.47 -9.07 25.52
N LYS A 104 4.59 -8.86 24.53
CA LYS A 104 3.14 -9.09 24.62
C LYS A 104 2.70 -10.56 24.45
N GLY A 105 3.59 -11.52 24.49
CA GLY A 105 3.30 -12.96 24.33
C GLY A 105 2.46 -13.59 25.45
N GLU A 106 1.96 -12.81 26.40
CA GLU A 106 1.06 -13.27 27.46
C GLU A 106 -0.34 -13.53 26.91
N THR A 107 -0.86 -14.72 27.16
CA THR A 107 -2.19 -15.13 26.73
C THR A 107 -3.23 -14.60 27.71
N TYR A 108 -4.14 -13.75 27.27
CA TYR A 108 -5.26 -13.29 28.10
C TYR A 108 -6.24 -14.43 28.36
N ALA A 109 -6.79 -14.48 29.58
CA ALA A 109 -7.77 -15.49 29.98
C ALA A 109 -9.15 -15.23 29.34
N ASP A 110 -9.51 -13.96 29.11
CA ASP A 110 -10.76 -13.56 28.49
C ASP A 110 -10.70 -13.72 26.95
N PRO A 111 -11.67 -14.41 26.33
CA PRO A 111 -11.74 -14.58 24.87
C PRO A 111 -11.93 -13.24 24.11
N VAL A 112 -12.57 -12.22 24.69
CA VAL A 112 -12.76 -10.90 24.08
C VAL A 112 -11.43 -10.14 24.01
N ASP A 113 -10.66 -10.17 25.11
CA ASP A 113 -9.34 -9.54 25.17
C ASP A 113 -8.35 -10.23 24.22
N ARG A 114 -8.47 -11.55 24.09
CA ARG A 114 -7.66 -12.33 23.13
C ARG A 114 -7.96 -11.93 21.69
N ALA A 115 -9.24 -11.81 21.31
CA ALA A 115 -9.63 -11.40 19.98
C ALA A 115 -9.10 -9.99 19.64
N SER A 116 -9.18 -9.05 20.59
CA SER A 116 -8.63 -7.70 20.43
C SER A 116 -7.12 -7.71 20.26
N GLN A 117 -6.41 -8.57 20.99
CA GLN A 117 -4.96 -8.76 20.86
C GLN A 117 -4.57 -9.32 19.50
N GLU A 118 -5.32 -10.32 19.00
CA GLU A 118 -5.09 -10.91 17.68
C GLU A 118 -5.29 -9.89 16.56
N GLU A 119 -6.30 -9.03 16.65
CA GLU A 119 -6.50 -7.92 15.70
C GLU A 119 -5.34 -6.91 15.73
N GLU A 120 -4.86 -6.54 16.91
CA GLU A 120 -3.72 -5.64 17.08
C GLU A 120 -2.46 -6.25 16.46
N PHE A 121 -2.18 -7.53 16.71
CA PHE A 121 -1.05 -8.25 16.10
C PHE A 121 -1.17 -8.32 14.59
N ALA A 122 -2.35 -8.61 14.05
CA ALA A 122 -2.57 -8.64 12.61
C ALA A 122 -2.35 -7.27 11.96
N PHE A 123 -2.68 -6.19 12.64
CA PHE A 123 -2.40 -4.83 12.20
C PHE A 123 -0.90 -4.50 12.23
N GLU A 124 -0.21 -4.85 13.31
CA GLU A 124 1.24 -4.66 13.44
C GLU A 124 2.01 -5.44 12.39
N LEU A 125 1.65 -6.70 12.13
CA LEU A 125 2.28 -7.53 11.10
C LEU A 125 2.12 -6.92 9.69
N ARG A 126 0.91 -6.42 9.35
CA ARG A 126 0.67 -5.72 8.08
C ARG A 126 1.51 -4.45 7.93
N THR A 127 1.72 -3.72 9.04
CA THR A 127 2.57 -2.52 9.04
C THR A 127 4.03 -2.91 8.77
N ARG A 128 4.54 -3.97 9.38
CA ARG A 128 5.88 -4.50 9.15
C ARG A 128 6.11 -4.95 7.71
N ASP A 129 5.13 -5.60 7.10
CA ASP A 129 5.24 -5.99 5.71
C ASP A 129 5.37 -4.79 4.78
N ARG A 130 4.67 -3.69 5.09
CA ARG A 130 4.81 -2.42 4.36
C ARG A 130 6.20 -1.80 4.55
N GLU A 131 6.70 -1.77 5.78
CA GLU A 131 8.03 -1.25 6.10
C GLU A 131 9.14 -2.07 5.44
N ARG A 132 9.04 -3.39 5.47
CA ARG A 132 9.97 -4.30 4.78
C ARG A 132 10.01 -4.05 3.27
N LYS A 133 8.83 -3.93 2.63
CA LYS A 133 8.72 -3.57 1.22
C LYS A 133 9.34 -2.20 0.93
N LEU A 134 9.19 -1.24 1.84
CA LEU A 134 9.76 0.10 1.71
C LEU A 134 11.29 0.07 1.84
N ILE A 135 11.86 -0.70 2.78
CA ILE A 135 13.31 -0.89 2.92
C ILE A 135 13.90 -1.49 1.63
N ASN A 136 13.21 -2.45 1.02
CA ASN A 136 13.64 -3.02 -0.26
C ASN A 136 13.62 -1.97 -1.40
N LYS A 137 12.57 -1.14 -1.48
CA LYS A 137 12.51 -0.03 -2.44
C LYS A 137 13.63 0.99 -2.23
N ILE A 138 13.98 1.29 -0.99
CA ILE A 138 15.12 2.17 -0.67
C ILE A 138 16.44 1.55 -1.15
N ALA A 139 16.63 0.24 -0.94
CA ALA A 139 17.83 -0.45 -1.39
C ALA A 139 17.96 -0.40 -2.93
N ILE A 140 16.87 -0.64 -3.66
CA ILE A 140 16.81 -0.52 -5.13
C ILE A 140 17.13 0.93 -5.55
N SER A 141 16.54 1.94 -4.90
CA SER A 141 16.81 3.34 -5.23
C SER A 141 18.28 3.73 -5.02
N ILE A 142 18.94 3.19 -3.98
CA ILE A 142 20.38 3.41 -3.75
C ILE A 142 21.20 2.76 -4.87
N GLU A 143 20.80 1.59 -5.35
CA GLU A 143 21.48 0.91 -6.44
C GLU A 143 21.32 1.67 -7.76
N LEU A 144 20.13 2.17 -8.07
CA LEU A 144 19.88 3.04 -9.22
C LEU A 144 20.74 4.33 -9.19
N ILE A 145 20.97 4.90 -8.00
CA ILE A 145 21.88 6.06 -7.88
C ILE A 145 23.31 5.69 -8.24
N LYS A 146 23.78 4.50 -7.91
CA LYS A 146 25.13 4.02 -8.27
C LYS A 146 25.28 3.75 -9.77
N GLN A 147 24.20 3.28 -10.40
CA GLN A 147 24.12 3.00 -11.84
C GLN A 147 23.83 4.25 -12.68
N ASP A 148 23.66 5.41 -12.03
CA ASP A 148 23.33 6.69 -12.67
C ASP A 148 21.93 6.74 -13.34
N GLU A 149 21.05 5.79 -13.03
CA GLU A 149 19.70 5.68 -13.57
C GLU A 149 18.62 6.31 -12.66
N TYR A 150 19.00 6.73 -11.46
CA TYR A 150 18.08 7.35 -10.50
C TYR A 150 17.60 8.72 -10.99
N GLY A 151 16.30 8.95 -10.83
CA GLY A 151 15.67 10.24 -11.13
C GLY A 151 15.00 10.28 -12.49
N TRP A 152 15.10 9.24 -13.28
CA TRP A 152 14.43 9.11 -14.57
C TRP A 152 13.17 8.26 -14.43
N CYS A 153 12.14 8.60 -15.19
CA CYS A 153 10.87 7.88 -15.17
C CYS A 153 11.00 6.57 -15.97
N GLU A 154 10.63 5.44 -15.35
CA GLU A 154 10.64 4.13 -16.01
C GLU A 154 9.67 4.03 -17.20
N SER A 155 8.60 4.84 -17.22
CA SER A 155 7.55 4.77 -18.26
C SER A 155 7.81 5.70 -19.45
N CYS A 156 8.27 6.93 -19.22
CA CYS A 156 8.44 7.93 -20.29
C CYS A 156 9.91 8.34 -20.50
N GLY A 157 10.82 7.97 -19.59
CA GLY A 157 12.22 8.36 -19.68
C GLY A 157 12.51 9.81 -19.29
N ASP A 158 11.50 10.60 -18.92
CA ASP A 158 11.66 12.00 -18.53
C ASP A 158 12.19 12.16 -17.11
N GLU A 159 12.70 13.36 -16.80
CA GLU A 159 13.20 13.70 -15.46
C GLU A 159 12.08 13.70 -14.42
N ILE A 160 12.26 12.99 -13.31
CA ILE A 160 11.36 13.07 -12.16
C ILE A 160 11.64 14.38 -11.42
N GLY A 161 10.65 15.24 -11.28
CA GLY A 161 10.81 16.54 -10.62
C GLY A 161 11.41 16.41 -9.21
N ILE A 162 12.42 17.22 -8.89
CA ILE A 162 13.15 17.19 -7.62
C ILE A 162 12.22 17.29 -6.41
N LYS A 163 11.19 18.15 -6.48
CA LYS A 163 10.18 18.27 -5.41
C LYS A 163 9.46 16.94 -5.15
N ARG A 164 9.22 16.14 -6.21
CA ARG A 164 8.63 14.81 -6.08
C ARG A 164 9.60 13.83 -5.43
N LEU A 165 10.86 13.81 -5.84
CA LEU A 165 11.90 12.99 -5.22
C LEU A 165 12.15 13.36 -3.76
N GLU A 166 12.09 14.64 -3.43
CA GLU A 166 12.14 15.08 -2.04
C GLU A 166 10.94 14.62 -1.22
N ALA A 167 9.74 14.68 -1.81
CA ALA A 167 8.56 14.15 -1.16
C ALA A 167 8.60 12.63 -1.04
N ARG A 168 9.04 11.92 -2.10
CA ARG A 168 9.11 10.47 -2.19
C ARG A 168 10.41 10.02 -2.86
N PRO A 169 11.49 9.81 -2.10
CA PRO A 169 12.80 9.47 -2.66
C PRO A 169 12.86 8.13 -3.38
N THR A 170 11.87 7.25 -3.18
CA THR A 170 11.73 5.95 -3.86
C THR A 170 10.79 6.01 -5.06
N ALA A 171 10.55 7.20 -5.63
CA ALA A 171 9.67 7.33 -6.80
C ALA A 171 10.41 6.90 -8.07
N THR A 172 9.78 6.02 -8.87
CA THR A 172 10.28 5.52 -10.15
C THR A 172 9.51 6.11 -11.35
N HIS A 173 8.40 6.81 -11.12
CA HIS A 173 7.55 7.40 -12.15
C HIS A 173 7.38 8.89 -11.92
N CYS A 174 7.29 9.67 -12.99
CA CYS A 174 6.92 11.09 -12.95
C CYS A 174 5.45 11.26 -12.47
N ILE A 175 5.03 12.49 -12.22
CA ILE A 175 3.66 12.77 -11.73
C ILE A 175 2.64 12.28 -12.75
N ASP A 176 2.83 12.62 -14.03
CA ASP A 176 1.89 12.35 -15.10
C ASP A 176 1.71 10.84 -15.34
N CYS A 177 2.80 10.10 -15.44
CA CYS A 177 2.74 8.64 -15.58
C CYS A 177 2.05 7.98 -14.39
N LYS A 178 2.35 8.40 -13.16
CA LYS A 178 1.68 7.83 -11.98
C LYS A 178 0.20 8.16 -11.92
N THR A 179 -0.20 9.36 -12.33
CA THR A 179 -1.62 9.74 -12.41
C THR A 179 -2.36 8.89 -13.45
N LEU A 180 -1.74 8.65 -14.61
CA LEU A 180 -2.32 7.77 -15.63
C LEU A 180 -2.47 6.33 -15.13
N ASP A 181 -1.48 5.81 -14.40
CA ASP A 181 -1.55 4.47 -13.82
C ASP A 181 -2.68 4.38 -12.77
N GLU A 182 -2.83 5.37 -11.91
CA GLU A 182 -3.91 5.42 -10.93
C GLU A 182 -5.30 5.50 -11.57
N ILE A 183 -5.44 6.21 -12.70
CA ILE A 183 -6.68 6.23 -13.48
C ILE A 183 -6.97 4.84 -14.06
N LYS A 184 -5.97 4.18 -14.65
CA LYS A 184 -6.11 2.82 -15.18
C LYS A 184 -6.47 1.81 -14.09
N GLU A 185 -5.79 1.87 -12.94
CA GLU A 185 -6.08 1.01 -11.78
C GLU A 185 -7.55 1.17 -11.33
N LYS A 186 -8.05 2.41 -11.25
CA LYS A 186 -9.45 2.69 -10.89
C LYS A 186 -10.46 2.17 -11.93
N GLN A 187 -10.13 2.23 -13.21
CA GLN A 187 -11.00 1.72 -14.28
C GLN A 187 -11.06 0.20 -14.30
N LEU A 188 -9.99 -0.48 -13.86
CA LEU A 188 -9.94 -1.95 -13.81
C LEU A 188 -10.53 -2.54 -12.53
N SER A 189 -10.59 -1.76 -11.45
CA SER A 189 -11.08 -2.18 -10.13
C SER A 189 -12.54 -1.81 -9.85
N GLY A 190 -13.18 -1.04 -10.73
CA GLY A 190 -14.63 -0.71 -10.69
C GLY A 190 -15.41 -1.58 -11.59
#